data_c6bc64a9b6ca32e97f254ae1a5d5dd83
#
_entry.id   c6bc64a9b6ca32e97f254ae1a5d5dd83
#
_cell.length_a   1.000
_cell.length_b   1.000
_cell.length_c   1.000
_cell.angle_alpha   90.00
_cell.angle_beta   90.00
_cell.angle_gamma   90.00
#
_symmetry.space_group_name_H-M   'P 1'
#
loop_
_entity.id
_entity.type
_entity.pdbx_description
1 polymer ?
#
loop_
_entity_poly.entity_id
_entity_poly.type
_entity_poly.pdbx_seq_one_letter_code
_entity_poly.pdbx_strand_id
1 'polypeptide(L)'
;MGSIRRTRITARVDADRGVFMISVAAELAEMHPQTLRMYEQRGLIEPKRSPKGTRLYSHADVERLRRIQELTSDGGMNLAGVEKVFELEAQLGRMQRKVGALEKRAAELEAEIARLEEVRREVKAEIVRYESHSTDLVRVPGRPRRG
;
A
#
# COMPACT_ATOMS: atom_id res chain seq x y z
N MET A 1 -26.72 12.98 37.98
CA MET A 1 -25.74 13.72 37.16
C MET A 1 -25.37 12.85 35.99
N GLY A 2 -25.96 13.17 34.83
CA GLY A 2 -25.78 12.37 33.61
C GLY A 2 -24.44 12.69 32.93
N SER A 3 -23.57 11.70 32.85
CA SER A 3 -22.34 11.77 32.06
C SER A 3 -22.70 11.76 30.59
N ILE A 4 -22.55 12.91 29.92
CA ILE A 4 -22.69 13.02 28.47
C ILE A 4 -21.48 12.33 27.84
N ARG A 5 -21.65 11.09 27.41
CA ARG A 5 -20.68 10.41 26.54
C ARG A 5 -20.62 11.16 25.21
N ARG A 6 -19.59 11.99 25.02
CA ARG A 6 -19.22 12.53 23.71
C ARG A 6 -18.79 11.37 22.85
N THR A 7 -19.71 10.85 22.07
CA THR A 7 -19.40 9.94 20.97
C THR A 7 -18.59 10.74 19.94
N ARG A 8 -17.28 10.55 19.91
CA ARG A 8 -16.45 11.01 18.80
C ARG A 8 -16.86 10.18 17.57
N ILE A 9 -17.72 10.74 16.76
CA ILE A 9 -17.97 10.26 15.41
C ILE A 9 -16.70 10.61 14.63
N THR A 10 -15.74 9.70 14.56
CA THR A 10 -14.67 9.72 13.57
C THR A 10 -15.29 9.27 12.24
N ALA A 11 -16.03 10.17 11.59
CA ALA A 11 -16.34 9.98 10.19
C ALA A 11 -15.00 9.99 9.45
N ARG A 12 -14.53 8.83 8.97
CA ARG A 12 -13.54 8.79 7.91
C ARG A 12 -14.21 9.45 6.72
N VAL A 13 -13.89 10.71 6.49
CA VAL A 13 -14.29 11.39 5.26
C VAL A 13 -13.52 10.68 4.17
N ASP A 14 -14.25 9.93 3.36
CA ASP A 14 -13.70 9.35 2.14
C ASP A 14 -13.27 10.51 1.24
N ALA A 15 -11.95 10.70 1.12
CA ALA A 15 -11.37 11.82 0.38
C ALA A 15 -11.82 11.86 -1.09
N ASP A 16 -12.23 10.70 -1.63
CA ASP A 16 -12.70 10.56 -3.00
C ASP A 16 -14.23 10.73 -3.15
N ARG A 17 -14.93 10.99 -2.06
CA ARG A 17 -16.37 11.23 -2.11
C ARG A 17 -16.64 12.61 -2.67
N GLY A 18 -17.39 12.70 -3.77
CA GLY A 18 -17.86 13.96 -4.34
C GLY A 18 -18.91 14.60 -3.44
N VAL A 19 -18.52 15.69 -2.77
CA VAL A 19 -19.38 16.41 -1.80
C VAL A 19 -19.55 17.89 -2.11
N PHE A 20 -18.70 18.48 -2.93
CA PHE A 20 -18.69 19.91 -3.25
C PHE A 20 -19.27 20.18 -4.63
N MET A 21 -20.17 21.16 -4.72
CA MET A 21 -20.55 21.74 -6.00
C MET A 21 -19.39 22.58 -6.57
N ILE A 22 -19.40 22.85 -7.88
CA ILE A 22 -18.32 23.58 -8.56
C ILE A 22 -18.00 24.93 -7.92
N SER A 23 -19.00 25.69 -7.47
CA SER A 23 -18.78 26.98 -6.82
C SER A 23 -17.98 26.85 -5.53
N VAL A 24 -18.29 25.86 -4.70
CA VAL A 24 -17.58 25.59 -3.45
C VAL A 24 -16.18 25.05 -3.71
N ALA A 25 -16.03 24.12 -4.65
CA ALA A 25 -14.72 23.60 -5.02
C ALA A 25 -13.80 24.68 -5.57
N ALA A 26 -14.33 25.58 -6.39
CA ALA A 26 -13.60 26.73 -6.94
C ALA A 26 -13.15 27.70 -5.84
N GLU A 27 -14.02 28.00 -4.89
CA GLU A 27 -13.68 28.85 -3.73
C GLU A 27 -12.61 28.21 -2.86
N LEU A 28 -12.74 26.90 -2.54
CA LEU A 28 -11.74 26.15 -1.76
C LEU A 28 -10.37 26.05 -2.44
N ALA A 29 -10.35 26.02 -3.75
CA ALA A 29 -9.14 25.98 -4.56
C ALA A 29 -8.63 27.38 -4.98
N GLU A 30 -9.33 28.44 -4.57
CA GLU A 30 -9.01 29.84 -4.94
C GLU A 30 -8.94 30.06 -6.47
N MET A 31 -9.86 29.45 -7.20
CA MET A 31 -9.91 29.50 -8.67
C MET A 31 -11.29 29.91 -9.16
N HIS A 32 -11.34 30.41 -10.41
CA HIS A 32 -12.60 30.66 -11.08
C HIS A 32 -13.27 29.34 -11.51
N PRO A 33 -14.61 29.17 -11.37
CA PRO A 33 -15.32 27.96 -11.80
C PRO A 33 -15.06 27.57 -13.25
N GLN A 34 -14.88 28.54 -14.14
CA GLN A 34 -14.55 28.27 -15.54
C GLN A 34 -13.20 27.59 -15.72
N THR A 35 -12.23 27.88 -14.83
CA THR A 35 -10.92 27.20 -14.80
C THR A 35 -11.09 25.71 -14.47
N LEU A 36 -11.97 25.37 -13.52
CA LEU A 36 -12.27 23.99 -13.17
C LEU A 36 -12.87 23.22 -14.37
N ARG A 37 -13.78 23.86 -15.12
CA ARG A 37 -14.35 23.25 -16.33
C ARG A 37 -13.30 23.02 -17.41
N MET A 38 -12.38 23.96 -17.57
CA MET A 38 -11.24 23.81 -18.50
C MET A 38 -10.33 22.64 -18.10
N TYR A 39 -10.03 22.49 -16.81
CA TYR A 39 -9.21 21.38 -16.32
C TYR A 39 -9.92 20.02 -16.44
N GLU A 40 -11.25 19.98 -16.24
CA GLU A 40 -12.07 18.79 -16.53
C GLU A 40 -12.00 18.40 -18.01
N GLN A 41 -12.14 19.37 -18.92
CA GLN A 41 -12.06 19.13 -20.37
C GLN A 41 -10.70 18.59 -20.81
N ARG A 42 -9.63 18.96 -20.10
CA ARG A 42 -8.27 18.44 -20.32
C ARG A 42 -7.96 17.14 -19.61
N GLY A 43 -8.90 16.61 -18.83
CA GLY A 43 -8.70 15.38 -18.08
C GLY A 43 -7.77 15.52 -16.87
N LEU A 44 -7.47 16.75 -16.43
CA LEU A 44 -6.66 17.00 -15.24
C LEU A 44 -7.39 16.67 -13.95
N ILE A 45 -8.72 16.81 -13.95
CA ILE A 45 -9.63 16.44 -12.87
C ILE A 45 -10.84 15.70 -13.44
N GLU A 46 -11.41 14.79 -12.64
CA GLU A 46 -12.59 14.00 -13.02
C GLU A 46 -13.65 14.04 -11.91
N PRO A 47 -14.45 15.13 -11.84
CA PRO A 47 -15.50 15.22 -10.83
C PRO A 47 -16.54 14.12 -11.03
N LYS A 48 -17.03 13.57 -9.93
CA LYS A 48 -18.15 12.62 -9.97
C LYS A 48 -19.43 13.36 -10.33
N ARG A 49 -20.39 12.62 -10.90
CA ARG A 49 -21.70 13.19 -11.20
C ARG A 49 -22.76 12.59 -10.28
N SER A 50 -23.64 13.47 -9.79
CA SER A 50 -24.85 13.05 -9.08
C SER A 50 -25.79 12.29 -10.02
N PRO A 51 -26.81 11.56 -9.51
CA PRO A 51 -27.86 10.97 -10.35
C PRO A 51 -28.57 11.98 -11.26
N LYS A 52 -28.60 13.27 -10.87
CA LYS A 52 -29.16 14.37 -11.67
C LYS A 52 -28.17 15.00 -12.66
N GLY A 53 -26.93 14.45 -12.77
CA GLY A 53 -25.90 14.95 -13.68
C GLY A 53 -25.09 16.14 -13.18
N THR A 54 -25.30 16.59 -11.94
CA THR A 54 -24.53 17.68 -11.34
C THR A 54 -23.10 17.23 -11.02
N ARG A 55 -22.11 18.07 -11.35
CA ARG A 55 -20.70 17.84 -10.97
C ARG A 55 -20.52 17.93 -9.47
N LEU A 56 -19.87 16.91 -8.89
CA LEU A 56 -19.54 16.86 -7.49
C LEU A 56 -18.04 16.61 -7.35
N TYR A 57 -17.37 17.55 -6.70
CA TYR A 57 -15.93 17.49 -6.45
C TYR A 57 -15.66 16.90 -5.08
N SER A 58 -14.60 16.11 -4.98
CA SER A 58 -14.11 15.53 -3.73
C SER A 58 -13.06 16.43 -3.09
N HIS A 59 -12.68 16.11 -1.85
CA HIS A 59 -11.50 16.74 -1.22
C HIS A 59 -10.22 16.47 -2.03
N ALA A 60 -10.07 15.26 -2.56
CA ALA A 60 -8.93 14.91 -3.43
C ALA A 60 -8.90 15.76 -4.71
N ASP A 61 -10.05 16.07 -5.29
CA ASP A 61 -10.13 16.97 -6.45
C ASP A 61 -9.69 18.38 -6.09
N VAL A 62 -10.10 18.90 -4.92
CA VAL A 62 -9.67 20.24 -4.45
C VAL A 62 -8.16 20.28 -4.21
N GLU A 63 -7.57 19.27 -3.58
CA GLU A 63 -6.11 19.18 -3.39
C GLU A 63 -5.38 19.08 -4.74
N ARG A 64 -5.94 18.34 -5.69
CA ARG A 64 -5.40 18.24 -7.05
C ARG A 64 -5.44 19.60 -7.77
N LEU A 65 -6.51 20.36 -7.63
CA LEU A 65 -6.64 21.72 -8.17
C LEU A 65 -5.58 22.66 -7.58
N ARG A 66 -5.36 22.62 -6.26
CA ARG A 66 -4.30 23.38 -5.59
C ARG A 66 -2.92 23.01 -6.13
N ARG A 67 -2.68 21.72 -6.32
CA ARG A 67 -1.42 21.22 -6.87
C ARG A 67 -1.18 21.71 -8.32
N ILE A 68 -2.23 21.77 -9.15
CA ILE A 68 -2.14 22.35 -10.49
C ILE A 68 -1.75 23.82 -10.40
N GLN A 69 -2.34 24.57 -9.48
CA GLN A 69 -2.06 25.99 -9.27
C GLN A 69 -0.60 26.22 -8.83
N GLU A 70 -0.08 25.45 -7.89
CA GLU A 70 1.31 25.52 -7.47
C GLU A 70 2.26 25.29 -8.65
N LEU A 71 2.03 24.25 -9.44
CA LEU A 71 2.86 23.90 -10.59
C LEU A 71 2.81 24.98 -11.70
N THR A 72 1.67 25.60 -11.91
CA THR A 72 1.50 26.63 -12.96
C THR A 72 1.92 28.01 -12.50
N SER A 73 1.52 28.44 -11.31
CA SER A 73 1.81 29.81 -10.81
C SER A 73 3.21 29.92 -10.24
N ASP A 74 3.59 29.02 -9.36
CA ASP A 74 4.88 29.08 -8.66
C ASP A 74 6.00 28.38 -9.45
N GLY A 75 5.65 27.24 -10.08
CA GLY A 75 6.57 26.45 -10.89
C GLY A 75 6.72 26.94 -12.34
N GLY A 76 5.92 27.91 -12.80
CA GLY A 76 5.96 28.42 -14.17
C GLY A 76 5.65 27.35 -15.25
N MET A 77 5.03 26.26 -14.87
CA MET A 77 4.78 25.13 -15.74
C MET A 77 3.51 25.34 -16.57
N ASN A 78 3.54 24.96 -17.84
CA ASN A 78 2.33 24.94 -18.65
C ASN A 78 1.45 23.68 -18.35
N LEU A 79 0.21 23.67 -18.80
CA LEU A 79 -0.70 22.56 -18.49
C LEU A 79 -0.24 21.21 -19.03
N ALA A 80 0.44 21.18 -20.19
CA ALA A 80 1.03 19.95 -20.72
C ALA A 80 2.12 19.39 -19.79
N GLY A 81 2.92 20.27 -19.19
CA GLY A 81 3.89 19.91 -18.17
C GLY A 81 3.24 19.36 -16.91
N VAL A 82 2.14 19.97 -16.46
CA VAL A 82 1.36 19.48 -15.30
C VAL A 82 0.79 18.09 -15.58
N GLU A 83 0.21 17.85 -16.76
CA GLU A 83 -0.25 16.53 -17.18
C GLU A 83 0.86 15.48 -17.08
N LYS A 84 2.07 15.84 -17.56
CA LYS A 84 3.23 14.95 -17.49
C LYS A 84 3.70 14.69 -16.07
N VAL A 85 3.70 15.70 -15.21
CA VAL A 85 4.01 15.51 -13.78
C VAL A 85 3.03 14.54 -13.12
N PHE A 86 1.73 14.70 -13.34
CA PHE A 86 0.73 13.81 -12.79
C PHE A 86 0.84 12.37 -13.31
N GLU A 87 1.16 12.20 -14.59
CA GLU A 87 1.45 10.89 -15.16
C GLU A 87 2.64 10.22 -14.46
N LEU A 88 3.73 10.96 -14.27
CA LEU A 88 4.92 10.47 -13.60
C LEU A 88 4.69 10.17 -12.11
N GLU A 89 3.95 11.02 -11.41
CA GLU A 89 3.56 10.79 -10.01
C GLU A 89 2.71 9.52 -9.88
N ALA A 90 1.78 9.28 -10.81
CA ALA A 90 0.99 8.06 -10.85
C ALA A 90 1.84 6.81 -11.14
N GLN A 91 2.82 6.91 -12.05
CA GLN A 91 3.78 5.83 -12.31
C GLN A 91 4.63 5.54 -11.08
N LEU A 92 5.18 6.58 -10.45
CA LEU A 92 5.96 6.46 -9.23
C LEU A 92 5.18 5.77 -8.11
N GLY A 93 3.92 6.17 -7.88
CA GLY A 93 3.05 5.54 -6.90
C GLY A 93 2.80 4.05 -7.18
N ARG A 94 2.63 3.66 -8.46
CA ARG A 94 2.52 2.24 -8.85
C ARG A 94 3.81 1.47 -8.57
N MET A 95 4.95 2.07 -8.90
CA MET A 95 6.26 1.44 -8.66
C MET A 95 6.53 1.27 -7.16
N GLN A 96 6.23 2.29 -6.35
CA GLN A 96 6.38 2.22 -4.89
C GLN A 96 5.53 1.09 -4.27
N ARG A 97 4.27 0.95 -4.71
CA ARG A 97 3.41 -0.16 -4.27
C ARG A 97 3.98 -1.52 -4.67
N LYS A 98 4.53 -1.64 -5.88
CA LYS A 98 5.15 -2.86 -6.36
C LYS A 98 6.42 -3.20 -5.55
N VAL A 99 7.25 -2.21 -5.26
CA VAL A 99 8.44 -2.38 -4.40
C VAL A 99 8.02 -2.85 -3.02
N GLY A 100 7.06 -2.20 -2.36
CA GLY A 100 6.56 -2.62 -1.05
C GLY A 100 6.00 -4.06 -1.04
N ALA A 101 5.29 -4.47 -2.10
CA ALA A 101 4.81 -5.84 -2.24
C ALA A 101 5.96 -6.85 -2.39
N LEU A 102 7.01 -6.49 -3.15
CA LEU A 102 8.19 -7.34 -3.33
C LEU A 102 9.02 -7.44 -2.04
N GLU A 103 9.20 -6.35 -1.32
CA GLU A 103 9.88 -6.34 -0.01
C GLU A 103 9.15 -7.23 1.00
N LYS A 104 7.83 -7.13 1.06
CA LYS A 104 7.01 -8.01 1.90
C LYS A 104 7.20 -9.48 1.51
N ARG A 105 7.17 -9.79 0.22
CA ARG A 105 7.36 -11.16 -0.28
C ARG A 105 8.77 -11.67 0.01
N ALA A 106 9.79 -10.84 -0.12
CA ALA A 106 11.16 -11.19 0.22
C ALA A 106 11.28 -11.56 1.72
N ALA A 107 10.72 -10.73 2.60
CA ALA A 107 10.71 -11.02 4.05
C ALA A 107 9.99 -12.33 4.40
N GLU A 108 8.85 -12.61 3.74
CA GLU A 108 8.13 -13.89 3.91
C GLU A 108 8.99 -15.09 3.49
N LEU A 109 9.71 -14.99 2.37
CA LEU A 109 10.59 -16.06 1.88
C LEU A 109 11.81 -16.24 2.78
N GLU A 110 12.41 -15.17 3.28
CA GLU A 110 13.52 -15.25 4.24
C GLU A 110 13.10 -15.95 5.54
N ALA A 111 11.91 -15.63 6.06
CA ALA A 111 11.33 -16.30 7.21
C ALA A 111 11.07 -17.79 6.96
N GLU A 112 10.58 -18.15 5.77
CA GLU A 112 10.36 -19.54 5.38
C GLU A 112 11.68 -20.31 5.24
N ILE A 113 12.70 -19.71 4.64
CA ILE A 113 14.05 -20.29 4.55
C ILE A 113 14.59 -20.57 5.96
N ALA A 114 14.53 -19.59 6.86
CA ALA A 114 15.01 -19.76 8.24
C ALA A 114 14.28 -20.91 8.96
N ARG A 115 12.97 -21.02 8.77
CA ARG A 115 12.15 -22.11 9.32
C ARG A 115 12.57 -23.47 8.76
N LEU A 116 12.77 -23.58 7.45
CA LEU A 116 13.19 -24.83 6.81
C LEU A 116 14.61 -25.23 7.21
N GLU A 117 15.51 -24.29 7.39
CA GLU A 117 16.87 -24.56 7.88
C GLU A 117 16.86 -25.08 9.32
N GLU A 118 15.97 -24.60 10.17
CA GLU A 118 15.81 -25.10 11.53
C GLU A 118 15.30 -26.54 11.52
N VAL A 119 14.24 -26.83 10.76
CA VAL A 119 13.71 -28.18 10.58
C VAL A 119 14.81 -29.13 10.06
N ARG A 120 15.59 -28.69 9.09
CA ARG A 120 16.71 -29.48 8.55
C ARG A 120 17.76 -29.78 9.62
N ARG A 121 18.08 -28.83 10.50
CA ARG A 121 19.02 -29.04 11.62
C ARG A 121 18.48 -30.05 12.63
N GLU A 122 17.22 -29.96 12.97
CA GLU A 122 16.55 -30.89 13.89
C GLU A 122 16.55 -32.30 13.34
N VAL A 123 16.16 -32.50 12.08
CA VAL A 123 16.14 -33.81 11.41
C VAL A 123 17.56 -34.39 11.34
N LYS A 124 18.56 -33.59 10.98
CA LYS A 124 19.95 -34.05 10.94
C LYS A 124 20.48 -34.47 12.33
N ALA A 125 20.15 -33.73 13.38
CA ALA A 125 20.51 -34.06 14.74
C ALA A 125 19.85 -35.37 15.21
N GLU A 126 18.59 -35.62 14.79
CA GLU A 126 17.87 -36.85 15.10
C GLU A 126 18.50 -38.08 14.42
N ILE A 127 18.86 -37.97 13.13
CA ILE A 127 19.53 -39.02 12.37
C ILE A 127 20.86 -39.39 13.03
N VAL A 128 21.68 -38.41 13.43
CA VAL A 128 22.97 -38.63 14.11
C VAL A 128 22.76 -39.36 15.44
N ARG A 129 21.77 -39.02 16.24
CA ARG A 129 21.41 -39.73 17.48
C ARG A 129 20.99 -41.17 17.22
N TYR A 130 20.21 -41.45 16.22
CA TYR A 130 19.77 -42.76 15.82
C TYR A 130 20.96 -43.66 15.41
N GLU A 131 21.89 -43.17 14.59
CA GLU A 131 23.08 -43.87 14.15
C GLU A 131 24.00 -44.20 15.32
N SER A 132 24.21 -43.29 16.29
CA SER A 132 25.03 -43.54 17.46
C SER A 132 24.45 -44.62 18.39
N HIS A 133 23.12 -44.70 18.53
CA HIS A 133 22.45 -45.75 19.31
C HIS A 133 22.48 -47.11 18.60
N SER A 134 22.42 -47.15 17.29
CA SER A 134 22.45 -48.39 16.54
C SER A 134 23.82 -49.08 16.54
N THR A 135 24.91 -48.32 16.74
CA THR A 135 26.27 -48.85 16.83
C THR A 135 26.52 -49.54 18.16
N ASP A 136 25.81 -49.19 19.23
CA ASP A 136 25.93 -49.81 20.57
C ASP A 136 25.19 -51.17 20.70
N LEU A 137 24.35 -51.54 19.73
CA LEU A 137 23.48 -52.75 19.80
C LEU A 137 24.14 -54.03 19.23
N VAL A 138 25.38 -54.01 18.73
CA VAL A 138 26.05 -55.17 18.15
C VAL A 138 27.26 -55.57 18.95
N ARG A 139 27.11 -55.83 20.27
CA ARG A 139 28.00 -56.75 20.99
C ARG A 139 27.34 -58.10 21.06
N VAL A 140 27.62 -58.96 20.07
CA VAL A 140 27.32 -60.39 20.15
C VAL A 140 28.30 -61.03 21.18
N PRO A 141 27.83 -61.58 22.29
CA PRO A 141 28.72 -62.29 23.18
C PRO A 141 29.30 -63.52 22.47
N GLY A 142 30.62 -63.57 22.42
CA GLY A 142 31.34 -64.66 21.81
C GLY A 142 30.96 -65.99 22.44
N ARG A 143 30.71 -67.01 21.62
CA ARG A 143 30.49 -68.41 22.05
C ARG A 143 31.68 -68.86 22.91
N PRO A 144 31.47 -69.51 24.04
CA PRO A 144 32.56 -70.16 24.77
C PRO A 144 33.14 -71.30 23.92
N ARG A 145 34.43 -71.27 23.70
CA ARG A 145 35.13 -72.41 23.14
C ARG A 145 35.06 -73.54 24.11
N ARG A 146 34.43 -74.66 23.71
CA ARG A 146 34.62 -75.96 24.40
C ARG A 146 36.01 -76.41 24.05
N GLY A 147 36.77 -76.58 25.15
CA GLY A 147 37.97 -77.35 25.10
C GLY A 147 37.69 -78.87 25.10
#